data_bd91a474c10c820f55283e6f649fcd89
#
_entry.id   bd91a474c10c820f55283e6f649fcd89
#
_cell.length_a   1.000
_cell.length_b   1.000
_cell.length_c   1.000
_cell.angle_alpha   90.00
_cell.angle_beta   90.00
_cell.angle_gamma   90.00
#
_symmetry.space_group_name_H-M   'P 1'
#
loop_
_entity.id
_entity.type
_entity.pdbx_description
1 polymer ?
#
loop_
_entity_poly.entity_id
_entity_poly.type
_entity_poly.pdbx_seq_one_letter_code
_entity_poly.pdbx_strand_id
1 'polypeptide(L)'
;MPDNSFDIVSKIDLQEVSNAIQQAMKEITTRFDLKDSKSQIALEGKDAIILHSADEYKLKAINDIFQQKLVKRGVPLKGLTYSPVEPAAGSTSKQKITMQQGIPIEKAREIVKLVKESKKKVQASIQGDLVRVSGKDRDTLQEIIAALRQKDFGIDMQFTNYRTN
;
A
#
# COMPACT_ATOMS: atom_id res chain seq x y z
N MET A 1 0.10 3.82 35.52
CA MET A 1 -1.07 3.37 34.75
C MET A 1 -0.70 3.21 33.28
N PRO A 2 -1.00 2.08 32.66
CA PRO A 2 -0.78 1.98 31.22
C PRO A 2 -1.70 2.94 30.47
N ASP A 3 -1.14 3.60 29.46
CA ASP A 3 -1.91 4.52 28.63
C ASP A 3 -2.69 3.76 27.57
N ASN A 4 -3.72 4.38 27.03
CA ASN A 4 -4.32 3.93 25.76
C ASN A 4 -3.34 4.19 24.64
N SER A 5 -3.35 3.34 23.63
CA SER A 5 -2.43 3.50 22.50
C SER A 5 -3.02 2.91 21.22
N PHE A 6 -2.44 3.31 20.10
CA PHE A 6 -2.66 2.67 18.82
C PHE A 6 -1.37 2.72 18.00
N ASP A 7 -1.31 1.90 16.99
CA ASP A 7 -0.17 1.87 16.07
C ASP A 7 -0.60 2.36 14.70
N ILE A 8 0.28 3.14 14.06
CA ILE A 8 0.14 3.56 12.68
C ILE A 8 1.07 2.67 11.86
N VAL A 9 0.52 1.96 10.91
CA VAL A 9 1.28 1.07 10.02
C VAL A 9 0.96 1.40 8.57
N SER A 10 1.83 0.97 7.66
CA SER A 10 1.60 1.12 6.22
C SER A 10 2.07 -0.17 5.56
N LYS A 11 1.15 -1.11 5.40
CA LYS A 11 1.44 -2.43 4.83
C LYS A 11 0.35 -2.82 3.85
N ILE A 12 0.78 -3.43 2.75
CA ILE A 12 -0.14 -4.01 1.78
C ILE A 12 -0.33 -5.48 2.15
N ASP A 13 -1.59 -5.92 2.15
CA ASP A 13 -1.94 -7.32 2.41
C ASP A 13 -1.60 -8.17 1.18
N LEU A 14 -0.54 -8.97 1.29
CA LEU A 14 -0.06 -9.80 0.19
C LEU A 14 -1.06 -10.86 -0.23
N GLN A 15 -1.87 -11.38 0.69
CA GLN A 15 -2.91 -12.34 0.34
C GLN A 15 -3.96 -11.70 -0.57
N GLU A 16 -4.35 -10.48 -0.29
CA GLU A 16 -5.31 -9.76 -1.13
C GLU A 16 -4.70 -9.39 -2.48
N VAL A 17 -3.41 -9.08 -2.53
CA VAL A 17 -2.70 -8.88 -3.80
C VAL A 17 -2.72 -10.16 -4.61
N SER A 18 -2.43 -11.31 -3.99
CA SER A 18 -2.47 -12.61 -4.66
C SER A 18 -3.86 -12.91 -5.21
N ASN A 19 -4.91 -12.63 -4.43
CA ASN A 19 -6.29 -12.81 -4.89
C ASN A 19 -6.61 -11.92 -6.09
N ALA A 20 -6.16 -10.66 -6.05
CA ALA A 20 -6.34 -9.73 -7.16
C ALA A 20 -5.62 -10.20 -8.43
N ILE A 21 -4.40 -10.74 -8.28
CA ILE A 21 -3.64 -11.31 -9.40
C ILE A 21 -4.42 -12.46 -10.04
N GLN A 22 -4.96 -13.38 -9.24
CA GLN A 22 -5.73 -14.50 -9.76
C GLN A 22 -6.96 -14.02 -10.53
N GLN A 23 -7.69 -13.07 -9.98
CA GLN A 23 -8.88 -12.51 -10.64
C GLN A 23 -8.53 -11.78 -11.92
N ALA A 24 -7.45 -10.99 -11.90
CA ALA A 24 -6.99 -10.27 -13.08
C ALA A 24 -6.55 -11.22 -14.17
N MET A 25 -5.77 -12.24 -13.83
CA MET A 25 -5.30 -13.23 -14.82
C MET A 25 -6.44 -14.03 -15.42
N LYS A 26 -7.46 -14.35 -14.62
CA LYS A 26 -8.65 -15.04 -15.13
C LYS A 26 -9.35 -14.19 -16.20
N GLU A 27 -9.52 -12.91 -15.96
CA GLU A 27 -10.12 -12.00 -16.95
C GLU A 27 -9.21 -11.85 -18.18
N ILE A 28 -7.91 -11.64 -17.98
CA ILE A 28 -6.93 -11.44 -19.07
C ILE A 28 -6.88 -12.63 -20.00
N THR A 29 -6.86 -13.85 -19.47
CA THR A 29 -6.75 -15.06 -20.27
C THR A 29 -8.04 -15.38 -21.05
N THR A 30 -9.16 -14.80 -20.65
CA THR A 30 -10.45 -15.02 -21.31
C THR A 30 -10.85 -13.88 -22.25
N ARG A 31 -10.25 -12.69 -22.12
CA ARG A 31 -10.57 -11.54 -22.99
C ARG A 31 -9.98 -11.77 -24.36
N PHE A 32 -10.80 -11.53 -25.39
CA PHE A 32 -10.41 -11.72 -26.78
C PHE A 32 -9.17 -10.89 -27.16
N ASP A 33 -9.10 -9.65 -26.68
CA ASP A 33 -8.02 -8.72 -27.00
C ASP A 33 -6.71 -8.99 -26.24
N LEU A 34 -6.73 -9.84 -25.22
CA LEU A 34 -5.58 -10.07 -24.34
C LEU A 34 -5.16 -11.53 -24.20
N LYS A 35 -6.01 -12.48 -24.60
CA LYS A 35 -5.74 -13.91 -24.37
C LYS A 35 -4.44 -14.42 -24.99
N ASP A 36 -3.98 -13.81 -26.08
CA ASP A 36 -2.75 -14.21 -26.78
C ASP A 36 -1.60 -13.24 -26.53
N SER A 37 -1.70 -12.36 -25.51
CA SER A 37 -0.71 -11.32 -25.24
C SER A 37 0.48 -11.80 -24.43
N LYS A 38 0.52 -13.07 -24.03
CA LYS A 38 1.55 -13.63 -23.15
C LYS A 38 1.66 -12.85 -21.83
N SER A 39 0.53 -12.31 -21.34
CA SER A 39 0.50 -11.49 -20.15
C SER A 39 0.70 -12.32 -18.90
N GLN A 40 1.47 -11.76 -17.97
CA GLN A 40 1.65 -12.33 -16.65
C GLN A 40 1.69 -11.24 -15.59
N ILE A 41 1.14 -11.54 -14.45
CA ILE A 41 1.24 -10.70 -13.24
C ILE A 41 1.71 -11.63 -12.13
N ALA A 42 2.85 -11.34 -11.53
CA ALA A 42 3.44 -12.23 -10.54
C ALA A 42 4.05 -11.44 -9.38
N LEU A 43 3.94 -12.00 -8.18
CA LEU A 43 4.68 -11.48 -7.03
C LEU A 43 6.16 -11.84 -7.16
N GLU A 44 7.02 -10.88 -6.82
CA GLU A 44 8.46 -11.08 -6.72
C GLU A 44 8.89 -10.70 -5.30
N GLY A 45 9.24 -11.69 -4.50
CA GLY A 45 9.53 -11.48 -3.09
C GLY A 45 8.29 -11.01 -2.33
N LYS A 46 8.50 -10.16 -1.32
CA LYS A 46 7.43 -9.67 -0.45
C LYS A 46 7.00 -8.24 -0.76
N ASP A 47 7.70 -7.55 -1.65
CA ASP A 47 7.52 -6.12 -1.86
C ASP A 47 7.38 -5.71 -3.32
N ALA A 48 7.34 -6.66 -4.25
CA ALA A 48 7.27 -6.32 -5.66
C ALA A 48 6.30 -7.20 -6.44
N ILE A 49 5.76 -6.60 -7.49
CA ILE A 49 4.89 -7.26 -8.48
C ILE A 49 5.52 -6.98 -9.85
N ILE A 50 5.59 -8.00 -10.71
CA ILE A 50 6.07 -7.85 -12.07
C ILE A 50 4.91 -8.02 -13.02
N LEU A 51 4.69 -7.01 -13.86
CA LEU A 51 3.77 -7.07 -14.99
C LEU A 51 4.57 -7.39 -16.25
N HIS A 52 4.05 -8.28 -17.08
CA HIS A 52 4.65 -8.66 -18.34
C HIS A 52 3.57 -8.84 -19.41
N SER A 53 3.80 -8.30 -20.62
CA SER A 53 2.85 -8.44 -21.71
C SER A 53 3.58 -8.30 -23.06
N ALA A 54 2.83 -8.52 -24.15
CA ALA A 54 3.37 -8.54 -25.52
C ALA A 54 3.98 -7.17 -25.91
N ASP A 55 3.39 -6.08 -25.47
CA ASP A 55 3.85 -4.73 -25.77
C ASP A 55 3.39 -3.77 -24.68
N GLU A 56 3.83 -2.53 -24.78
CA GLU A 56 3.51 -1.49 -23.78
C GLU A 56 2.02 -1.19 -23.73
N TYR A 57 1.34 -1.19 -24.85
CA TYR A 57 -0.10 -0.94 -24.92
C TYR A 57 -0.88 -2.02 -24.15
N LYS A 58 -0.55 -3.28 -24.40
CA LYS A 58 -1.21 -4.40 -23.71
C LYS A 58 -0.82 -4.46 -22.24
N LEU A 59 0.41 -4.08 -21.92
CA LEU A 59 0.87 -3.98 -20.53
C LEU A 59 -0.01 -2.99 -19.75
N LYS A 60 -0.29 -1.83 -20.33
CA LYS A 60 -1.20 -0.86 -19.72
C LYS A 60 -2.60 -1.43 -19.53
N ALA A 61 -3.09 -2.17 -20.53
CA ALA A 61 -4.41 -2.79 -20.46
C ALA A 61 -4.51 -3.79 -19.30
N ILE A 62 -3.50 -4.66 -19.13
CA ILE A 62 -3.51 -5.61 -18.02
C ILE A 62 -3.37 -4.92 -16.67
N ASN A 63 -2.61 -3.83 -16.62
CA ASN A 63 -2.50 -3.06 -15.39
C ASN A 63 -3.83 -2.42 -14.99
N ASP A 64 -4.59 -1.91 -15.95
CA ASP A 64 -5.92 -1.33 -15.66
C ASP A 64 -6.84 -2.40 -15.06
N ILE A 65 -6.83 -3.61 -15.60
CA ILE A 65 -7.60 -4.73 -15.05
C ILE A 65 -7.13 -5.06 -13.64
N PHE A 66 -5.82 -5.15 -13.46
CA PHE A 66 -5.22 -5.48 -12.17
C PHE A 66 -5.59 -4.43 -11.10
N GLN A 67 -5.50 -3.16 -11.44
CA GLN A 67 -5.87 -2.09 -10.51
C GLN A 67 -7.34 -2.18 -10.09
N GLN A 68 -8.23 -2.51 -11.00
CA GLN A 68 -9.64 -2.72 -10.68
C GLN A 68 -9.82 -3.85 -9.66
N LYS A 69 -9.08 -4.95 -9.83
CA LYS A 69 -9.16 -6.08 -8.90
C LYS A 69 -8.56 -5.73 -7.54
N LEU A 70 -7.45 -4.99 -7.54
CA LEU A 70 -6.84 -4.52 -6.28
C LEU A 70 -7.82 -3.65 -5.48
N VAL A 71 -8.48 -2.70 -6.14
CA VAL A 71 -9.46 -1.84 -5.48
C VAL A 71 -10.60 -2.66 -4.91
N LYS A 72 -11.13 -3.62 -5.67
CA LYS A 72 -12.20 -4.50 -5.19
C LYS A 72 -11.79 -5.33 -3.97
N ARG A 73 -10.51 -5.69 -3.89
CA ARG A 73 -9.99 -6.47 -2.76
C ARG A 73 -9.52 -5.59 -1.61
N GLY A 74 -9.74 -4.28 -1.69
CA GLY A 74 -9.40 -3.37 -0.62
C GLY A 74 -7.92 -2.99 -0.54
N VAL A 75 -7.15 -3.26 -1.60
CA VAL A 75 -5.73 -2.88 -1.64
C VAL A 75 -5.62 -1.44 -2.15
N PRO A 76 -5.07 -0.51 -1.34
CA PRO A 76 -4.97 0.88 -1.76
C PRO A 76 -3.90 1.07 -2.83
N LEU A 77 -4.28 1.72 -3.94
CA LEU A 77 -3.34 1.99 -5.03
C LEU A 77 -2.23 2.96 -4.61
N LYS A 78 -2.48 3.76 -3.61
CA LYS A 78 -1.51 4.72 -3.05
C LYS A 78 -0.25 4.03 -2.52
N GLY A 79 -0.35 2.78 -2.09
CA GLY A 79 0.79 2.00 -1.61
C GLY A 79 1.66 1.40 -2.70
N LEU A 80 1.37 1.67 -3.98
CA LEU A 80 2.07 1.10 -5.13
C LEU A 80 2.91 2.17 -5.82
N THR A 81 4.17 1.82 -6.13
CA THR A 81 5.07 2.68 -6.90
C THR A 81 5.48 1.96 -8.17
N TYR A 82 5.26 2.59 -9.32
CA TYR A 82 5.54 2.03 -10.63
C TYR A 82 6.91 2.47 -11.14
N SER A 83 7.72 1.49 -11.55
CA SER A 83 8.96 1.77 -12.28
C SER A 83 8.64 2.02 -13.75
N PRO A 84 9.57 2.61 -14.52
CA PRO A 84 9.38 2.73 -15.96
C PRO A 84 9.21 1.38 -16.63
N VAL A 85 8.45 1.34 -17.72
CA VAL A 85 8.31 0.15 -18.56
C VAL A 85 9.65 -0.16 -19.21
N GLU A 86 10.03 -1.44 -19.19
CA GLU A 86 11.28 -1.92 -19.77
C GLU A 86 11.04 -2.94 -20.88
N PRO A 87 11.91 -2.99 -21.88
CA PRO A 87 11.87 -4.10 -22.84
C PRO A 87 12.23 -5.42 -22.14
N ALA A 88 11.63 -6.50 -22.62
CA ALA A 88 11.88 -7.85 -22.13
C ALA A 88 12.16 -8.80 -23.28
N ALA A 89 12.57 -10.02 -22.98
CA ALA A 89 12.89 -11.04 -23.98
C ALA A 89 11.73 -11.26 -24.95
N GLY A 90 12.04 -11.53 -26.21
CA GLY A 90 11.05 -11.81 -27.25
C GLY A 90 10.25 -10.59 -27.67
N SER A 91 10.83 -9.40 -27.60
CA SER A 91 10.18 -8.12 -27.95
C SER A 91 8.94 -7.83 -27.10
N THR A 92 8.92 -8.33 -25.88
CA THR A 92 7.84 -8.07 -24.93
C THR A 92 8.20 -6.89 -24.04
N SER A 93 7.28 -6.52 -23.15
CA SER A 93 7.47 -5.41 -22.20
C SER A 93 7.19 -5.88 -20.77
N LYS A 94 7.92 -5.32 -19.82
CA LYS A 94 7.71 -5.59 -18.40
C LYS A 94 7.75 -4.32 -17.58
N GLN A 95 7.15 -4.37 -16.41
CA GLN A 95 7.14 -3.24 -15.47
C GLN A 95 7.11 -3.78 -14.05
N LYS A 96 7.90 -3.16 -13.19
CA LYS A 96 7.94 -3.51 -11.77
C LYS A 96 7.09 -2.55 -10.97
N ILE A 97 6.30 -3.09 -10.05
CA ILE A 97 5.53 -2.32 -9.08
C ILE A 97 6.10 -2.65 -7.70
N THR A 98 6.52 -1.64 -6.96
CA THR A 98 6.98 -1.80 -5.59
C THR A 98 5.82 -1.53 -4.63
N MET A 99 5.61 -2.43 -3.67
CA MET A 99 4.54 -2.30 -2.68
C MET A 99 5.09 -1.72 -1.38
N GLN A 100 4.33 -0.83 -0.76
CA GLN A 100 4.68 -0.25 0.53
C GLN A 100 4.64 -1.33 1.61
N GLN A 101 5.77 -1.52 2.30
CA GLN A 101 5.89 -2.49 3.40
C GLN A 101 6.57 -1.78 4.57
N GLY A 102 5.76 -1.11 5.39
CA GLY A 102 6.24 -0.32 6.52
C GLY A 102 6.28 1.17 6.22
N ILE A 103 6.39 1.97 7.26
CA ILE A 103 6.47 3.43 7.12
C ILE A 103 7.94 3.82 6.97
N PRO A 104 8.32 4.51 5.87
CA PRO A 104 9.69 5.03 5.75
C PRO A 104 10.01 5.98 6.90
N ILE A 105 11.27 5.97 7.35
CA ILE A 105 11.69 6.78 8.51
C ILE A 105 11.37 8.26 8.32
N GLU A 106 11.51 8.78 7.11
CA GLU A 106 11.20 10.18 6.80
C GLU A 106 9.73 10.51 7.06
N LYS A 107 8.84 9.62 6.65
CA LYS A 107 7.40 9.77 6.86
C LYS A 107 7.03 9.59 8.33
N ALA A 108 7.70 8.66 9.01
CA ALA A 108 7.49 8.48 10.45
C ALA A 108 7.84 9.76 11.22
N ARG A 109 8.92 10.43 10.83
CA ARG A 109 9.31 11.70 11.44
C ARG A 109 8.28 12.80 11.20
N GLU A 110 7.71 12.86 9.99
CA GLU A 110 6.64 13.81 9.69
C GLU A 110 5.41 13.57 10.55
N ILE A 111 5.05 12.31 10.76
CA ILE A 111 3.92 11.93 11.59
C ILE A 111 4.17 12.36 13.04
N VAL A 112 5.35 12.05 13.58
CA VAL A 112 5.72 12.43 14.95
C VAL A 112 5.70 13.95 15.10
N LYS A 113 6.19 14.68 14.11
CA LYS A 113 6.18 16.13 14.11
C LYS A 113 4.77 16.70 14.19
N LEU A 114 3.85 16.15 13.38
CA LEU A 114 2.45 16.59 13.42
C LEU A 114 1.83 16.36 14.79
N VAL A 115 2.10 15.21 15.39
CA VAL A 115 1.58 14.89 16.73
C VAL A 115 2.10 15.88 17.76
N LYS A 116 3.38 16.21 17.72
CA LYS A 116 3.98 17.20 18.63
C LYS A 116 3.37 18.59 18.42
N GLU A 117 3.18 18.99 17.17
CA GLU A 117 2.64 20.31 16.85
C GLU A 117 1.17 20.45 17.23
N SER A 118 0.45 19.36 17.42
CA SER A 118 -0.93 19.38 17.87
C SER A 118 -1.06 19.91 19.31
N LYS A 119 0.02 19.84 20.08
CA LYS A 119 0.08 20.24 21.49
C LYS A 119 -0.91 19.46 22.36
N LYS A 120 -1.39 18.32 21.92
CA LYS A 120 -2.26 17.46 22.70
C LYS A 120 -1.42 16.57 23.63
N LYS A 121 -2.06 16.06 24.67
CA LYS A 121 -1.38 15.25 25.69
C LYS A 121 -1.21 13.81 25.21
N VAL A 122 -0.42 13.64 24.16
CA VAL A 122 -0.10 12.34 23.57
C VAL A 122 1.38 12.29 23.27
N GLN A 123 1.89 11.08 23.17
CA GLN A 123 3.27 10.82 22.79
C GLN A 123 3.28 9.95 21.55
N ALA A 124 4.21 10.23 20.64
CA ALA A 124 4.42 9.41 19.44
C ALA A 124 5.86 8.93 19.44
N SER A 125 6.04 7.65 19.16
CA SER A 125 7.37 7.05 19.08
C SER A 125 7.48 6.17 17.84
N ILE A 126 8.65 6.22 17.20
CA ILE A 126 8.95 5.39 16.04
C ILE A 126 9.44 4.04 16.56
N GLN A 127 8.78 2.96 16.15
CA GLN A 127 9.15 1.60 16.53
C GLN A 127 9.29 0.76 15.27
N GLY A 128 10.54 0.57 14.83
CA GLY A 128 10.80 -0.13 13.58
C GLY A 128 10.18 0.59 12.39
N ASP A 129 9.22 -0.03 11.73
CA ASP A 129 8.53 0.49 10.56
C ASP A 129 7.13 1.02 10.87
N LEU A 130 6.82 1.26 12.15
CA LEU A 130 5.54 1.79 12.58
C LEU A 130 5.72 2.97 13.54
N VAL A 131 4.62 3.68 13.78
CA VAL A 131 4.58 4.76 14.78
C VAL A 131 3.53 4.41 15.80
N ARG A 132 3.92 4.41 17.09
CA ARG A 132 3.00 4.19 18.18
C ARG A 132 2.62 5.51 18.83
N VAL A 133 1.32 5.74 19.00
CA VAL A 133 0.79 6.93 19.66
C VAL A 133 0.10 6.50 20.94
N SER A 134 0.45 7.14 22.05
CA SER A 134 -0.12 6.81 23.35
C SER A 134 -0.59 8.05 24.08
N GLY A 135 -1.58 7.89 24.95
CA GLY A 135 -2.12 8.96 25.78
C GLY A 135 -3.14 8.42 26.74
N LYS A 136 -3.48 9.22 27.74
CA LYS A 136 -4.43 8.80 28.79
C LYS A 136 -5.87 8.87 28.33
N ASP A 137 -6.17 9.79 27.41
CA ASP A 137 -7.54 10.09 26.97
C ASP A 137 -7.81 9.51 25.59
N ARG A 138 -8.80 8.61 25.52
CA ARG A 138 -9.20 7.97 24.26
C ARG A 138 -9.71 8.99 23.24
N ASP A 139 -10.45 10.00 23.68
CA ASP A 139 -10.98 11.03 22.78
C ASP A 139 -9.86 11.84 22.14
N THR A 140 -8.80 12.13 22.89
CA THR A 140 -7.63 12.81 22.34
C THR A 140 -6.94 11.96 21.29
N LEU A 141 -6.83 10.64 21.49
CA LEU A 141 -6.28 9.75 20.48
C LEU A 141 -7.12 9.74 19.21
N GLN A 142 -8.44 9.77 19.32
CA GLN A 142 -9.33 9.86 18.15
C GLN A 142 -9.15 11.17 17.40
N GLU A 143 -8.93 12.27 18.10
CA GLU A 143 -8.63 13.56 17.48
C GLU A 143 -7.31 13.51 16.69
N ILE A 144 -6.30 12.83 17.20
CA ILE A 144 -5.03 12.64 16.52
C ILE A 144 -5.23 11.81 15.24
N ILE A 145 -6.00 10.73 15.31
CA ILE A 145 -6.33 9.91 14.12
C ILE A 145 -6.99 10.77 13.05
N ALA A 146 -7.97 11.58 13.44
CA ALA A 146 -8.68 12.45 12.49
C ALA A 146 -7.74 13.45 11.83
N ALA A 147 -6.83 14.06 12.62
CA ALA A 147 -5.84 14.99 12.07
C ALA A 147 -4.88 14.34 11.10
N LEU A 148 -4.43 13.12 11.41
CA LEU A 148 -3.53 12.36 10.53
C LEU A 148 -4.21 11.96 9.22
N ARG A 149 -5.50 11.59 9.27
CA ARG A 149 -6.26 11.23 8.07
C ARG A 149 -6.46 12.41 7.12
N GLN A 150 -6.50 13.63 7.65
CA GLN A 150 -6.70 14.84 6.83
C GLN A 150 -5.44 15.24 6.07
N LYS A 151 -4.27 14.87 6.55
CA LYS A 151 -3.00 15.23 5.91
C LYS A 151 -2.55 14.12 4.99
N ASP A 152 -2.12 14.46 3.78
CA ASP A 152 -1.56 13.51 2.83
C ASP A 152 -0.06 13.39 3.05
N PHE A 153 0.37 12.28 3.60
CA PHE A 153 1.80 11.97 3.80
C PHE A 153 2.43 11.26 2.60
N GLY A 154 1.64 11.00 1.55
CA GLY A 154 2.13 10.29 0.37
C GLY A 154 2.20 8.77 0.54
N ILE A 155 1.71 8.24 1.65
CA ILE A 155 1.63 6.81 1.93
C ILE A 155 0.23 6.45 2.40
N ASP A 156 -0.12 5.19 2.25
CA ASP A 156 -1.35 4.68 2.86
C ASP A 156 -1.07 4.32 4.31
N MET A 157 -1.90 4.82 5.23
CA MET A 157 -1.75 4.55 6.65
C MET A 157 -2.93 3.76 7.17
N GLN A 158 -2.64 2.73 7.97
CA GLN A 158 -3.66 1.99 8.70
C GLN A 158 -3.46 2.25 10.20
N PHE A 159 -4.58 2.41 10.90
CA PHE A 159 -4.59 2.63 12.36
C PHE A 159 -5.08 1.34 13.00
N THR A 160 -4.26 0.72 13.80
CA THR A 160 -4.50 -0.64 14.28
C THR A 160 -3.96 -0.83 15.70
N ASN A 161 -4.16 -2.03 16.22
CA ASN A 161 -3.56 -2.47 17.47
C ASN A 161 -3.95 -1.55 18.65
N TYR A 162 -5.24 -1.18 18.70
CA TYR A 162 -5.76 -0.34 19.77
C TYR A 162 -5.64 -1.07 21.11
N ARG A 163 -5.05 -0.38 22.09
CA ARG A 163 -4.96 -0.85 23.47
C ARG A 163 -5.66 0.16 24.34
N THR A 164 -6.61 -0.30 25.15
CA THR A 164 -7.37 0.56 26.04
C THR A 164 -7.25 0.06 27.47
N ASN A 165 -7.25 1.01 28.41
CA ASN A 165 -7.32 0.70 29.83
C ASN A 165 -8.74 0.50 30.30
#